data_113220ae1ce55ff04844060045c4ec6e
#
_entry.id   113220ae1ce55ff04844060045c4ec6e
#
_cell.length_a   1.000
_cell.length_b   1.000
_cell.length_c   1.000
_cell.angle_alpha   90.00
_cell.angle_beta   90.00
_cell.angle_gamma   90.00
#
_symmetry.space_group_name_H-M   'P 1'
#
loop_
_entity.id
_entity.type
_entity.pdbx_description
1 polymer ?
#
loop_
_entity_poly.entity_id
_entity_poly.type
_entity_poly.pdbx_seq_one_letter_code
_entity_poly.pdbx_strand_id
1 'polypeptide(L)'
;MYIIPLTTSPNQTFTSTIPIDGKKIKLMFFLRYNTEQKCWEMDISNSDKKQLVNSIPLVCGCNLLEQHSYLNIGSAYIVKVDNNISSTRPDEYNLGDKFILLWSDTNE
;
A
#
# COMPACT_ATOMS: atom_id res chain seq x y z
N MET A 1 8.45 -8.16 8.50
CA MET A 1 7.96 -7.37 7.37
C MET A 1 7.10 -8.24 6.45
N TYR A 2 5.99 -7.75 6.02
CA TYR A 2 5.01 -8.53 5.28
C TYR A 2 4.82 -7.96 3.88
N ILE A 3 4.84 -8.82 2.85
CA ILE A 3 4.63 -8.38 1.46
C ILE A 3 3.16 -8.52 1.11
N ILE A 4 2.54 -7.41 0.68
CA ILE A 4 1.15 -7.42 0.25
C ILE A 4 1.13 -7.72 -1.26
N PRO A 5 0.50 -8.82 -1.69
CA PRO A 5 0.47 -9.15 -3.12
C PRO A 5 -0.43 -8.18 -3.89
N LEU A 6 0.11 -7.58 -4.94
CA LEU A 6 -0.59 -6.64 -5.81
C LEU A 6 -0.55 -7.11 -7.26
N THR A 7 -1.46 -6.57 -8.07
CA THR A 7 -1.52 -6.84 -9.50
C THR A 7 -1.52 -5.53 -10.28
N THR A 8 -1.50 -5.60 -11.60
CA THR A 8 -1.59 -4.42 -12.46
C THR A 8 -3.02 -4.06 -12.85
N SER A 9 -4.00 -4.74 -12.27
CA SER A 9 -5.41 -4.42 -12.52
C SER A 9 -5.71 -2.98 -12.11
N PRO A 10 -6.28 -2.14 -12.99
CA PRO A 10 -6.47 -0.71 -12.71
C PRO A 10 -7.41 -0.41 -11.55
N ASN A 11 -8.28 -1.36 -11.21
CA ASN A 11 -9.12 -1.29 -10.01
C ASN A 11 -9.04 -2.63 -9.34
N GLN A 12 -8.48 -2.68 -8.12
CA GLN A 12 -8.38 -3.94 -7.40
C GLN A 12 -8.83 -3.76 -5.96
N THR A 13 -9.69 -4.66 -5.52
CA THR A 13 -10.19 -4.70 -4.15
C THR A 13 -9.86 -6.06 -3.56
N PHE A 14 -9.25 -6.06 -2.39
CA PHE A 14 -8.93 -7.32 -1.71
C PHE A 14 -8.84 -7.10 -0.21
N THR A 15 -8.87 -8.22 0.51
CA THR A 15 -8.76 -8.24 1.96
C THR A 15 -7.49 -9.01 2.34
N SER A 16 -6.75 -8.49 3.29
CA SER A 16 -5.55 -9.17 3.78
C SER A 16 -5.51 -9.11 5.30
N THR A 17 -5.08 -10.22 5.94
CA THR A 17 -4.82 -10.26 7.37
C THR A 17 -3.31 -10.11 7.56
N ILE A 18 -2.91 -9.04 8.22
CA ILE A 18 -1.51 -8.64 8.32
C ILE A 18 -1.07 -8.69 9.78
N PRO A 19 0.08 -9.32 10.08
CA PRO A 19 0.62 -9.24 11.44
C PRO A 19 1.19 -7.85 11.69
N ILE A 20 0.58 -7.14 12.64
CA ILE A 20 0.96 -5.76 12.99
C ILE A 20 1.01 -5.66 14.51
N ASP A 21 2.15 -5.18 15.05
CA ASP A 21 2.31 -4.94 16.49
C ASP A 21 2.00 -6.16 17.34
N GLY A 22 2.33 -7.36 16.83
CA GLY A 22 2.08 -8.61 17.52
C GLY A 22 0.65 -9.14 17.41
N LYS A 23 -0.18 -8.50 16.61
CA LYS A 23 -1.59 -8.89 16.40
C LYS A 23 -1.85 -9.10 14.91
N LYS A 24 -2.83 -9.95 14.62
CA LYS A 24 -3.29 -10.14 13.23
C LYS A 24 -4.46 -9.18 12.98
N ILE A 25 -4.27 -8.25 12.07
CA ILE A 25 -5.27 -7.23 11.74
C ILE A 25 -5.76 -7.45 10.31
N LYS A 26 -7.08 -7.53 10.16
CA LYS A 26 -7.70 -7.71 8.86
C LYS A 26 -8.04 -6.34 8.26
N LEU A 27 -7.47 -6.06 7.11
CA LEU A 27 -7.69 -4.79 6.40
C LEU A 27 -8.22 -5.07 5.00
N MET A 28 -9.09 -4.17 4.53
CA MET A 28 -9.62 -4.20 3.17
C MET A 28 -8.94 -3.09 2.38
N PHE A 29 -8.49 -3.43 1.18
CA PHE A 29 -7.75 -2.52 0.33
C PHE A 29 -8.50 -2.28 -0.97
N PHE A 30 -8.53 -1.05 -1.41
CA PHE A 30 -8.97 -0.69 -2.75
C PHE A 30 -7.88 0.17 -3.40
N LEU A 31 -7.34 -0.32 -4.50
CA LEU A 31 -6.31 0.40 -5.26
C LEU A 31 -6.86 0.77 -6.62
N ARG A 32 -6.58 2.00 -7.04
CA ARG A 32 -6.99 2.49 -8.36
C ARG A 32 -5.84 3.26 -8.99
N TYR A 33 -5.74 3.18 -10.30
CA TYR A 33 -4.76 3.96 -11.06
C TYR A 33 -5.37 5.26 -11.52
N ASN A 34 -4.77 6.38 -11.14
CA ASN A 34 -5.19 7.71 -11.56
C ASN A 34 -4.44 8.07 -12.84
N THR A 35 -5.12 8.05 -13.98
CA THR A 35 -4.51 8.29 -15.30
C THR A 35 -4.07 9.73 -15.49
N GLU A 36 -4.73 10.69 -14.84
CA GLU A 36 -4.36 12.10 -14.93
C GLU A 36 -3.07 12.41 -14.21
N GLN A 37 -2.94 11.86 -12.99
CA GLN A 37 -1.75 12.06 -12.15
C GLN A 37 -0.68 11.01 -12.41
N LYS A 38 -1.01 9.97 -13.17
CA LYS A 38 -0.12 8.84 -13.48
C LYS A 38 0.43 8.21 -12.20
N CYS A 39 -0.43 7.95 -11.23
CA CYS A 39 -0.05 7.34 -9.97
C CYS A 39 -1.14 6.40 -9.48
N TRP A 40 -0.74 5.45 -8.62
CA TRP A 40 -1.67 4.59 -7.92
C TRP A 40 -2.10 5.25 -6.63
N GLU A 41 -3.37 5.07 -6.28
CA GLU A 41 -3.93 5.53 -5.01
C GLU A 41 -4.54 4.36 -4.27
N MET A 42 -4.39 4.35 -2.95
CA MET A 42 -4.84 3.27 -2.09
C MET A 42 -5.79 3.79 -1.02
N ASP A 43 -6.93 3.11 -0.88
CA ASP A 43 -7.85 3.31 0.23
C ASP A 43 -7.76 2.11 1.15
N ILE A 44 -7.85 2.32 2.46
CA ILE A 44 -7.80 1.26 3.46
C ILE A 44 -9.03 1.34 4.35
N SER A 45 -9.70 0.19 4.53
CA SER A 45 -10.85 0.07 5.41
C SER A 45 -10.62 -1.07 6.40
N ASN A 46 -11.32 -1.02 7.55
CA ASN A 46 -11.25 -2.12 8.51
C ASN A 46 -12.26 -3.22 8.15
N SER A 47 -12.32 -4.29 8.95
CA SER A 47 -13.21 -5.42 8.70
C SER A 47 -14.69 -5.05 8.80
N ASP A 48 -15.03 -3.95 9.45
CA ASP A 48 -16.41 -3.45 9.55
C ASP A 48 -16.76 -2.52 8.39
N LYS A 49 -15.91 -2.46 7.37
CA LYS A 49 -16.07 -1.60 6.18
C LYS A 49 -16.01 -0.12 6.50
N LYS A 50 -15.47 0.23 7.67
CA LYS A 50 -15.22 1.63 8.02
C LYS A 50 -13.94 2.08 7.36
N GLN A 51 -14.02 3.16 6.59
CA GLN A 51 -12.86 3.69 5.87
C GLN A 51 -11.90 4.35 6.85
N LEU A 52 -10.65 3.91 6.83
CA LEU A 52 -9.60 4.40 7.72
C LEU A 52 -8.75 5.46 7.03
N VAL A 53 -8.36 5.23 5.79
CA VAL A 53 -7.48 6.11 5.02
C VAL A 53 -7.95 6.15 3.57
N ASN A 54 -7.89 7.33 2.97
CA ASN A 54 -8.30 7.57 1.59
C ASN A 54 -7.18 8.11 0.74
N SER A 55 -7.12 7.66 -0.51
CA SER A 55 -6.33 8.31 -1.57
C SER A 55 -4.86 8.47 -1.21
N ILE A 56 -4.24 7.43 -0.64
CA ILE A 56 -2.82 7.44 -0.38
C ILE A 56 -2.08 7.22 -1.69
N PRO A 57 -1.25 8.17 -2.16
CA PRO A 57 -0.44 7.92 -3.36
C PRO A 57 0.68 6.91 -3.05
N LEU A 58 0.88 5.94 -3.94
CA LEU A 58 1.90 4.91 -3.77
C LEU A 58 3.22 5.43 -4.34
N VAL A 59 4.11 5.87 -3.46
CA VAL A 59 5.43 6.41 -3.83
C VAL A 59 6.52 5.76 -2.97
N CYS A 60 7.72 5.67 -3.53
CA CYS A 60 8.88 5.15 -2.80
C CYS A 60 9.46 6.19 -1.84
N GLY A 61 10.21 5.71 -0.86
CA GLY A 61 11.06 6.55 -0.04
C GLY A 61 10.45 7.10 1.24
N CYS A 62 9.22 6.76 1.55
CA CYS A 62 8.58 7.21 2.79
C CYS A 62 7.60 6.19 3.32
N ASN A 63 7.28 6.29 4.60
CA ASN A 63 6.20 5.53 5.21
C ASN A 63 4.88 6.17 4.78
N LEU A 64 4.07 5.42 4.02
CA LEU A 64 2.80 5.92 3.50
C LEU A 64 1.79 6.22 4.60
N LEU A 65 1.95 5.59 5.76
CA LEU A 65 1.05 5.74 6.91
C LEU A 65 1.63 6.61 8.02
N GLU A 66 2.69 7.37 7.76
CA GLU A 66 3.35 8.17 8.79
C GLU A 66 2.39 9.14 9.46
N GLN A 67 1.57 9.82 8.68
CA GLN A 67 0.57 10.77 9.21
C GLN A 67 -0.63 10.10 9.84
N HIS A 68 -0.73 8.78 9.70
CA HIS A 68 -1.86 7.97 10.18
C HIS A 68 -1.43 6.97 11.25
N SER A 69 -0.28 7.19 11.89
CA SER A 69 0.24 6.26 12.91
C SER A 69 -0.71 6.10 14.09
N TYR A 70 -1.55 7.10 14.37
CA TYR A 70 -2.56 7.03 15.43
C TYR A 70 -3.59 5.91 15.22
N LEU A 71 -3.72 5.41 13.99
CA LEU A 71 -4.65 4.32 13.68
C LEU A 71 -4.12 2.95 14.12
N ASN A 72 -2.81 2.85 14.38
CA ASN A 72 -2.15 1.60 14.80
C ASN A 72 -2.39 0.44 13.82
N ILE A 73 -2.35 0.75 12.53
CA ILE A 73 -2.52 -0.24 11.46
C ILE A 73 -1.21 -0.58 10.77
N GLY A 74 -0.09 -0.17 11.36
CA GLY A 74 1.23 -0.49 10.84
C GLY A 74 1.85 0.64 10.04
N SER A 75 2.92 0.32 9.33
CA SER A 75 3.58 1.22 8.39
C SER A 75 3.66 0.55 7.02
N ALA A 76 3.63 1.34 5.96
CA ALA A 76 3.58 0.83 4.60
C ALA A 76 4.63 1.52 3.73
N TYR A 77 5.29 0.73 2.88
CA TYR A 77 6.37 1.21 2.01
C TYR A 77 6.23 0.63 0.62
N ILE A 78 6.49 1.44 -0.39
CA ILE A 78 6.64 0.97 -1.77
C ILE A 78 8.14 0.85 -2.03
N VAL A 79 8.58 -0.32 -2.47
CA VAL A 79 9.99 -0.64 -2.68
C VAL A 79 10.20 -1.11 -4.12
N LYS A 80 11.27 -0.63 -4.76
CA LYS A 80 11.67 -1.09 -6.07
C LYS A 80 12.33 -2.46 -5.96
N VAL A 81 11.91 -3.40 -6.81
CA VAL A 81 12.54 -4.70 -6.92
C VAL A 81 13.78 -4.62 -7.82
N ASP A 82 13.75 -3.73 -8.82
CA ASP A 82 14.82 -3.56 -9.80
C ASP A 82 15.41 -2.15 -9.70
N ASN A 83 16.70 -2.05 -9.38
CA ASN A 83 17.39 -0.76 -9.22
C ASN A 83 17.64 -0.05 -10.54
N ASN A 84 17.42 -0.70 -11.68
CA ASN A 84 17.57 -0.09 -13.00
C ASN A 84 16.39 0.80 -13.38
N ILE A 85 15.33 0.81 -12.57
CA ILE A 85 14.16 1.64 -12.79
C ILE A 85 14.42 3.04 -12.22
N SER A 86 14.32 4.07 -13.04
CA SER A 86 14.53 5.44 -12.61
C SER A 86 13.32 6.08 -11.92
N SER A 87 12.13 5.51 -12.14
CA SER A 87 10.90 6.04 -11.55
C SER A 87 10.87 5.83 -10.03
N THR A 88 10.27 6.75 -9.30
CA THR A 88 10.10 6.67 -7.85
C THR A 88 8.70 6.21 -7.43
N ARG A 89 7.86 5.87 -8.40
CA ARG A 89 6.51 5.38 -8.14
C ARG A 89 6.12 4.36 -9.21
N PRO A 90 5.23 3.41 -8.87
CA PRO A 90 4.78 2.43 -9.86
C PRO A 90 3.89 3.09 -10.92
N ASP A 91 3.94 2.55 -12.14
CA ASP A 91 3.07 2.97 -13.22
C ASP A 91 1.97 1.92 -13.44
N GLU A 92 1.20 2.07 -14.53
CA GLU A 92 0.06 1.20 -14.81
C GLU A 92 0.46 -0.24 -15.17
N TYR A 93 1.76 -0.51 -15.40
CA TYR A 93 2.24 -1.80 -15.88
C TYR A 93 3.14 -2.54 -14.89
N ASN A 94 3.64 -1.89 -13.85
CA ASN A 94 4.70 -2.48 -13.02
C ASN A 94 4.37 -2.65 -11.54
N LEU A 95 3.16 -2.30 -11.11
CA LEU A 95 2.76 -2.51 -9.72
C LEU A 95 2.67 -4.01 -9.42
N GLY A 96 3.31 -4.44 -8.33
CA GLY A 96 3.35 -5.84 -7.94
C GLY A 96 4.45 -6.64 -8.62
N ASP A 97 5.06 -6.10 -9.66
CA ASP A 97 6.16 -6.75 -10.40
C ASP A 97 7.48 -6.05 -10.12
N LYS A 98 7.61 -4.80 -10.55
CA LYS A 98 8.84 -4.00 -10.32
C LYS A 98 8.78 -3.19 -9.04
N PHE A 99 7.60 -2.95 -8.52
CA PHE A 99 7.37 -2.30 -7.24
C PHE A 99 6.50 -3.20 -6.38
N ILE A 100 6.87 -3.34 -5.11
CA ILE A 100 6.10 -4.16 -4.16
C ILE A 100 5.69 -3.30 -2.97
N LEU A 101 4.59 -3.69 -2.32
CA LEU A 101 4.11 -3.05 -1.11
C LEU A 101 4.54 -3.88 0.09
N LEU A 102 5.32 -3.27 0.98
CA LEU A 102 5.75 -3.89 2.23
C LEU A 102 4.99 -3.29 3.40
N TRP A 103 4.67 -4.14 4.37
CA TRP A 103 3.96 -3.74 5.57
C TRP A 103 4.78 -4.11 6.81
N SER A 104 4.89 -3.19 7.75
CA SER A 104 5.63 -3.38 8.99
C SER A 104 4.79 -2.95 10.18
N ASP A 105 5.36 -3.12 11.38
CA ASP A 105 4.71 -2.66 12.61
C ASP A 105 4.62 -1.13 12.64
N THR A 106 3.69 -0.63 13.45
CA THR A 106 3.53 0.81 13.64
C THR A 106 4.82 1.40 14.26
N ASN A 107 5.24 2.55 13.79
CA ASN A 107 6.45 3.24 14.26
C ASN A 107 7.77 2.51 13.91
N GLU A 108 7.76 1.69 12.88
CA GLU A 108 8.98 1.02 12.42
C GLU A 108 9.63 1.67 11.21
#